data_a9dbcc31c4332c274512a9e977d85461
#
_entry.id   a9dbcc31c4332c274512a9e977d85461
#
_cell.length_a   1.000
_cell.length_b   1.000
_cell.length_c   1.000
_cell.angle_alpha   90.00
_cell.angle_beta   90.00
_cell.angle_gamma   90.00
#
_symmetry.space_group_name_H-M   'P 1'
#
loop_
_entity.id
_entity.type
_entity.pdbx_description
1 polymer ?
#
loop_
_entity_poly.entity_id
_entity_poly.type
_entity_poly.pdbx_seq_one_letter_code
_entity_poly.pdbx_strand_id
1 'polypeptide(L)'
;MSDYLSQKELESYLWGAATLLRGLIDASDFKQYIFPLLFFKRLSDVWNGDYAEAFEETDDGGYATETANDRFVIPEGAKWEDVRGASRDVGRELLKSFQAIETANPERLKGVFGSASWTDKAQMPDETLKNLIEHFSKHTLSLANVPEDELGNGYEYLIKQFADDSGHTAQEFYTNRTLVHLMVQMLKPGSSETIYDPTVGTGVILISA
;
A
#
# COMPACT_ATOMS: atom_id res chain seq x y z
N MET A 1 -12.21 13.68 16.51
CA MET A 1 -11.42 12.64 17.20
C MET A 1 -10.43 12.13 16.16
N SER A 2 -9.15 12.14 16.43
CA SER A 2 -8.15 11.58 15.52
C SER A 2 -8.44 10.08 15.37
N ASP A 3 -8.64 9.64 14.13
CA ASP A 3 -8.87 8.23 13.78
C ASP A 3 -7.52 7.48 13.67
N TYR A 4 -6.60 7.83 14.58
CA TYR A 4 -5.28 7.27 14.66
C TYR A 4 -5.35 5.78 15.00
N LEU A 5 -4.72 4.97 14.18
CA LEU A 5 -4.62 3.52 14.40
C LEU A 5 -3.32 3.20 15.16
N SER A 6 -3.45 2.59 16.31
CA SER A 6 -2.28 2.02 16.98
C SER A 6 -1.68 0.89 16.14
N GLN A 7 -0.38 0.62 16.31
CA GLN A 7 0.33 -0.45 15.58
C GLN A 7 -0.43 -1.79 15.65
N LYS A 8 -0.93 -2.17 16.81
CA LYS A 8 -1.66 -3.43 17.01
C LYS A 8 -3.00 -3.46 16.25
N GLU A 9 -3.72 -2.33 16.21
CA GLU A 9 -4.97 -2.22 15.44
C GLU A 9 -4.68 -2.28 13.95
N LEU A 10 -3.63 -1.60 13.50
CA LEU A 10 -3.17 -1.65 12.11
C LEU A 10 -2.81 -3.07 11.69
N GLU A 11 -2.01 -3.79 12.47
CA GLU A 11 -1.64 -5.19 12.21
C GLU A 11 -2.87 -6.10 12.14
N SER A 12 -3.80 -5.96 13.08
CA SER A 12 -5.05 -6.71 13.09
C SER A 12 -5.93 -6.41 11.87
N TYR A 13 -6.02 -5.15 11.49
CA TYR A 13 -6.74 -4.71 10.30
C TYR A 13 -6.12 -5.26 9.03
N LEU A 14 -4.81 -5.16 8.86
CA LEU A 14 -4.10 -5.67 7.69
C LEU A 14 -4.22 -7.20 7.59
N TRP A 15 -4.07 -7.92 8.69
CA TRP A 15 -4.25 -9.37 8.74
C TRP A 15 -5.70 -9.80 8.45
N GLY A 16 -6.66 -8.99 8.89
CA GLY A 16 -8.08 -9.19 8.58
C GLY A 16 -8.36 -9.24 7.07
N ALA A 17 -7.68 -8.42 6.26
CA ALA A 17 -7.79 -8.47 4.81
C ALA A 17 -7.30 -9.81 4.24
N ALA A 18 -6.17 -10.33 4.74
CA ALA A 18 -5.63 -11.62 4.32
C ALA A 18 -6.58 -12.78 4.63
N THR A 19 -7.29 -12.73 5.77
CA THR A 19 -8.24 -13.79 6.14
C THR A 19 -9.43 -13.90 5.18
N LEU A 20 -9.79 -12.84 4.46
CA LEU A 20 -10.84 -12.86 3.43
C LEU A 20 -10.44 -13.67 2.20
N LEU A 21 -9.14 -13.90 1.98
CA LEU A 21 -8.62 -14.66 0.85
C LEU A 21 -8.43 -16.14 1.18
N ARG A 22 -8.50 -16.52 2.46
CA ARG A 22 -8.30 -17.92 2.88
C ARG A 22 -9.32 -18.85 2.26
N GLY A 23 -8.80 -19.93 1.68
CA GLY A 23 -9.61 -20.95 1.01
C GLY A 23 -10.00 -20.64 -0.43
N LEU A 24 -9.68 -19.42 -0.93
CA LEU A 24 -9.90 -19.01 -2.31
C LEU A 24 -8.62 -19.06 -3.14
N ILE A 25 -7.52 -18.59 -2.57
CA ILE A 25 -6.20 -18.58 -3.19
C ILE A 25 -5.15 -19.13 -2.22
N ASP A 26 -4.00 -19.53 -2.74
CA ASP A 26 -2.89 -20.00 -1.93
C ASP A 26 -2.31 -18.86 -1.06
N ALA A 27 -1.88 -19.18 0.15
CA ALA A 27 -1.32 -18.19 1.07
C ALA A 27 -0.07 -17.51 0.50
N SER A 28 0.71 -18.21 -0.33
CA SER A 28 1.87 -17.64 -1.04
C SER A 28 1.51 -16.50 -1.99
N ASP A 29 0.26 -16.46 -2.46
CA ASP A 29 -0.24 -15.49 -3.42
C ASP A 29 -0.98 -14.31 -2.77
N PHE A 30 -1.26 -14.36 -1.46
CA PHE A 30 -1.95 -13.27 -0.75
C PHE A 30 -1.29 -11.91 -0.98
N LYS A 31 0.04 -11.87 -0.98
CA LYS A 31 0.82 -10.65 -1.19
C LYS A 31 0.48 -9.95 -2.50
N GLN A 32 0.20 -10.72 -3.57
CA GLN A 32 -0.09 -10.18 -4.90
C GLN A 32 -1.40 -9.39 -4.96
N TYR A 33 -2.32 -9.62 -4.02
CA TYR A 33 -3.62 -8.95 -3.93
C TYR A 33 -3.67 -7.92 -2.80
N ILE A 34 -3.10 -8.25 -1.63
CA ILE A 34 -3.18 -7.39 -0.45
C ILE A 34 -2.34 -6.12 -0.61
N PHE A 35 -1.08 -6.25 -1.07
CA PHE A 35 -0.20 -5.09 -1.17
C PHE A 35 -0.62 -4.04 -2.19
N PRO A 36 -1.05 -4.41 -3.43
CA PRO A 36 -1.57 -3.42 -4.36
C PRO A 36 -2.81 -2.68 -3.83
N LEU A 37 -3.74 -3.39 -3.17
CA LEU A 37 -4.91 -2.77 -2.57
C LEU A 37 -4.55 -1.84 -1.42
N LEU A 38 -3.66 -2.26 -0.52
CA LEU A 38 -3.16 -1.44 0.57
C LEU A 38 -2.48 -0.17 0.05
N PHE A 39 -1.62 -0.32 -0.96
CA PHE A 39 -0.93 0.80 -1.57
C PHE A 39 -1.91 1.76 -2.27
N PHE A 40 -2.86 1.23 -3.04
CA PHE A 40 -3.90 2.01 -3.69
C PHE A 40 -4.76 2.79 -2.69
N LYS A 41 -5.18 2.12 -1.62
CA LYS A 41 -5.93 2.76 -0.53
C LYS A 41 -5.12 3.89 0.11
N ARG A 42 -3.83 3.63 0.43
CA ARG A 42 -2.92 4.64 0.98
C ARG A 42 -2.76 5.83 0.07
N LEU A 43 -2.50 5.62 -1.24
CA LEU A 43 -2.38 6.70 -2.22
C LEU A 43 -3.63 7.58 -2.25
N SER A 44 -4.81 6.97 -2.33
CA SER A 44 -6.08 7.70 -2.37
C SER A 44 -6.35 8.47 -1.08
N ASP A 45 -6.06 7.88 0.08
CA ASP A 45 -6.31 8.54 1.36
C ASP A 45 -5.33 9.70 1.63
N VAL A 46 -4.07 9.56 1.23
CA VAL A 46 -3.10 10.66 1.33
C VAL A 46 -3.50 11.79 0.39
N TRP A 47 -3.84 11.47 -0.86
CA TRP A 47 -4.32 12.46 -1.82
C TRP A 47 -5.56 13.22 -1.30
N ASN A 48 -6.53 12.50 -0.75
CA ASN A 48 -7.74 13.11 -0.17
C ASN A 48 -7.41 13.99 1.05
N GLY A 49 -6.44 13.60 1.85
CA GLY A 49 -5.95 14.39 2.99
C GLY A 49 -5.30 15.70 2.55
N ASP A 50 -4.33 15.60 1.63
CA ASP A 50 -3.61 16.76 1.08
C ASP A 50 -4.59 17.72 0.35
N TYR A 51 -5.57 17.18 -0.39
CA TYR A 51 -6.63 17.98 -1.02
C TYR A 51 -7.49 18.70 0.00
N ALA A 52 -7.96 18.01 1.04
CA ALA A 52 -8.84 18.59 2.04
C ALA A 52 -8.14 19.73 2.82
N GLU A 53 -6.87 19.53 3.18
CA GLU A 53 -6.06 20.54 3.86
C GLU A 53 -5.87 21.79 2.99
N ALA A 54 -5.46 21.62 1.73
CA ALA A 54 -5.27 22.75 0.81
C ALA A 54 -6.58 23.47 0.46
N PHE A 55 -7.70 22.73 0.37
CA PHE A 55 -9.02 23.33 0.14
C PHE A 55 -9.54 24.11 1.35
N GLU A 56 -9.30 23.62 2.57
CA GLU A 56 -9.66 24.34 3.80
C GLU A 56 -8.90 25.67 3.92
N GLU A 57 -7.65 25.72 3.46
CA GLU A 57 -6.83 26.92 3.51
C GLU A 57 -7.21 27.96 2.46
N THR A 58 -7.62 27.54 1.26
CA THR A 58 -7.74 28.44 0.10
C THR A 58 -9.15 28.60 -0.45
N ASP A 59 -10.07 27.68 -0.14
CA ASP A 59 -11.41 27.55 -0.75
C ASP A 59 -11.34 27.46 -2.30
N ASP A 60 -10.20 26.95 -2.84
CA ASP A 60 -9.93 26.80 -4.27
C ASP A 60 -9.68 25.34 -4.62
N GLY A 61 -10.66 24.69 -5.27
CA GLY A 61 -10.57 23.28 -5.68
C GLY A 61 -9.51 23.02 -6.76
N GLY A 62 -9.17 24.01 -7.57
CA GLY A 62 -8.10 23.90 -8.57
C GLY A 62 -6.75 23.83 -7.89
N TYR A 63 -6.47 24.77 -7.00
CA TYR A 63 -5.25 24.79 -6.19
C TYR A 63 -5.12 23.54 -5.31
N ALA A 64 -6.21 23.12 -4.65
CA ALA A 64 -6.21 21.92 -3.83
C ALA A 64 -5.89 20.66 -4.64
N THR A 65 -6.41 20.54 -5.87
CA THR A 65 -6.08 19.42 -6.76
C THR A 65 -4.61 19.42 -7.18
N GLU A 66 -4.06 20.61 -7.52
CA GLU A 66 -2.65 20.74 -7.89
C GLU A 66 -1.75 20.34 -6.72
N THR A 67 -2.03 20.86 -5.52
CA THR A 67 -1.29 20.53 -4.29
C THR A 67 -1.35 19.03 -3.97
N ALA A 68 -2.53 18.41 -4.05
CA ALA A 68 -2.68 16.97 -3.81
C ALA A 68 -1.93 16.11 -4.85
N ASN A 69 -1.70 16.62 -6.05
CA ASN A 69 -0.94 15.95 -7.10
C ASN A 69 0.59 16.11 -6.99
N ASP A 70 1.10 16.90 -6.07
CA ASP A 70 2.55 17.12 -5.91
C ASP A 70 3.32 15.82 -5.58
N ARG A 71 2.71 14.94 -4.78
CA ARG A 71 3.32 13.64 -4.46
C ARG A 71 3.13 12.65 -5.60
N PHE A 72 1.87 12.40 -5.96
CA PHE A 72 1.47 11.46 -7.00
C PHE A 72 0.18 11.95 -7.64
N VAL A 73 0.15 11.96 -8.96
CA VAL A 73 -1.04 12.32 -9.73
C VAL A 73 -2.04 11.17 -9.67
N ILE A 74 -3.22 11.41 -9.13
CA ILE A 74 -4.34 10.47 -9.21
C ILE A 74 -5.38 11.05 -10.18
N PRO A 75 -5.53 10.47 -11.38
CA PRO A 75 -6.51 10.94 -12.36
C PRO A 75 -7.95 10.87 -11.84
N GLU A 76 -8.79 11.76 -12.35
CA GLU A 76 -10.23 11.70 -12.08
C GLU A 76 -10.82 10.34 -12.50
N GLY A 77 -11.67 9.76 -11.67
CA GLY A 77 -12.24 8.43 -11.88
C GLY A 77 -11.28 7.26 -11.57
N ALA A 78 -10.10 7.53 -10.96
CA ALA A 78 -9.14 6.51 -10.58
C ALA A 78 -8.86 6.47 -9.06
N LYS A 79 -9.71 7.06 -8.24
CA LYS A 79 -9.60 7.06 -6.78
C LYS A 79 -10.21 5.80 -6.16
N TRP A 80 -9.94 5.57 -4.91
CA TRP A 80 -10.50 4.45 -4.15
C TRP A 80 -12.03 4.44 -4.16
N GLU A 81 -12.65 5.59 -4.00
CA GLU A 81 -14.11 5.75 -3.96
C GLU A 81 -14.76 5.40 -5.30
N ASP A 82 -14.08 5.66 -6.42
CA ASP A 82 -14.59 5.31 -7.76
C ASP A 82 -14.69 3.79 -7.93
N VAL A 83 -13.65 3.07 -7.48
CA VAL A 83 -13.65 1.59 -7.51
C VAL A 83 -14.65 1.02 -6.49
N ARG A 84 -14.71 1.59 -5.29
CA ARG A 84 -15.67 1.19 -4.26
C ARG A 84 -17.13 1.34 -4.74
N GLY A 85 -17.41 2.39 -5.50
CA GLY A 85 -18.74 2.64 -6.11
C GLY A 85 -19.13 1.66 -7.21
N ALA A 86 -18.20 0.82 -7.71
CA ALA A 86 -18.48 -0.11 -8.79
C ALA A 86 -19.43 -1.23 -8.35
N SER A 87 -20.57 -1.37 -9.02
CA SER A 87 -21.58 -2.38 -8.71
C SER A 87 -21.23 -3.78 -9.25
N ARG A 88 -20.44 -3.86 -10.33
CA ARG A 88 -20.00 -5.09 -11.02
C ARG A 88 -18.67 -4.87 -11.71
N ASP A 89 -18.01 -5.97 -12.11
CA ASP A 89 -16.71 -5.97 -12.79
C ASP A 89 -15.61 -5.19 -12.01
N VAL A 90 -15.64 -5.31 -10.68
CA VAL A 90 -14.77 -4.57 -9.76
C VAL A 90 -13.29 -4.75 -10.08
N GLY A 91 -12.88 -5.97 -10.46
CA GLY A 91 -11.50 -6.24 -10.89
C GLY A 91 -11.07 -5.46 -12.13
N ARG A 92 -11.99 -5.18 -13.05
CA ARG A 92 -11.74 -4.35 -14.24
C ARG A 92 -11.56 -2.88 -13.85
N GLU A 93 -12.40 -2.37 -12.95
CA GLU A 93 -12.26 -0.98 -12.47
C GLU A 93 -10.99 -0.78 -11.67
N LEU A 94 -10.58 -1.78 -10.85
CA LEU A 94 -9.26 -1.77 -10.20
C LEU A 94 -8.11 -1.66 -11.22
N LEU A 95 -8.09 -2.55 -12.22
CA LEU A 95 -7.04 -2.50 -13.26
C LEU A 95 -7.00 -1.17 -14.00
N LYS A 96 -8.16 -0.61 -14.33
CA LYS A 96 -8.28 0.69 -14.99
C LYS A 96 -7.68 1.80 -14.12
N SER A 97 -8.00 1.82 -12.82
CA SER A 97 -7.44 2.79 -11.87
C SER A 97 -5.94 2.63 -11.71
N PHE A 98 -5.44 1.40 -11.56
CA PHE A 98 -4.00 1.11 -11.47
C PHE A 98 -3.24 1.58 -12.72
N GLN A 99 -3.74 1.26 -13.91
CA GLN A 99 -3.14 1.68 -15.18
C GLN A 99 -3.16 3.21 -15.35
N ALA A 100 -4.24 3.87 -14.95
CA ALA A 100 -4.34 5.32 -15.00
C ALA A 100 -3.32 5.98 -14.07
N ILE A 101 -3.18 5.50 -12.82
CA ILE A 101 -2.21 6.00 -11.85
C ILE A 101 -0.77 5.75 -12.32
N GLU A 102 -0.44 4.54 -12.79
CA GLU A 102 0.90 4.24 -13.32
C GLU A 102 1.24 5.08 -14.55
N THR A 103 0.28 5.31 -15.43
CA THR A 103 0.45 6.14 -16.63
C THR A 103 0.70 7.61 -16.28
N ALA A 104 0.01 8.11 -15.26
CA ALA A 104 0.20 9.48 -14.76
C ALA A 104 1.52 9.66 -13.99
N ASN A 105 2.14 8.57 -13.48
CA ASN A 105 3.36 8.60 -12.67
C ASN A 105 4.43 7.62 -13.20
N PRO A 106 4.87 7.71 -14.46
CA PRO A 106 5.66 6.65 -15.12
C PRO A 106 7.06 6.45 -14.51
N GLU A 107 7.62 7.49 -13.87
CA GLU A 107 8.96 7.42 -13.28
C GLU A 107 8.96 6.80 -11.87
N ARG A 108 7.84 6.91 -11.15
CA ARG A 108 7.76 6.54 -9.73
C ARG A 108 6.93 5.29 -9.46
N LEU A 109 5.83 5.10 -10.22
CA LEU A 109 4.83 4.08 -9.90
C LEU A 109 4.68 2.99 -10.97
N LYS A 110 5.52 2.96 -12.00
CA LYS A 110 5.44 1.94 -13.04
C LYS A 110 5.60 0.54 -12.48
N GLY A 111 4.57 -0.31 -12.65
CA GLY A 111 4.56 -1.70 -12.19
C GLY A 111 4.34 -1.89 -10.70
N VAL A 112 4.05 -0.84 -9.93
CA VAL A 112 3.88 -0.90 -8.47
C VAL A 112 2.68 -1.74 -8.03
N PHE A 113 1.64 -1.81 -8.86
CA PHE A 113 0.45 -2.62 -8.57
C PHE A 113 0.59 -4.08 -8.99
N GLY A 114 1.76 -4.47 -9.54
CA GLY A 114 2.05 -5.85 -9.91
C GLY A 114 1.21 -6.36 -11.08
N SER A 115 1.09 -7.69 -11.18
CA SER A 115 0.46 -8.37 -12.32
C SER A 115 -0.58 -9.40 -11.90
N ALA A 116 -1.22 -9.24 -10.74
CA ALA A 116 -2.24 -10.15 -10.26
C ALA A 116 -3.45 -10.23 -11.21
N SER A 117 -4.10 -11.38 -11.25
CA SER A 117 -5.26 -11.63 -12.13
C SER A 117 -6.55 -11.10 -11.54
N TRP A 118 -6.71 -9.77 -11.49
CA TRP A 118 -7.88 -9.10 -10.91
C TRP A 118 -9.21 -9.40 -11.62
N THR A 119 -9.17 -9.79 -12.90
CA THR A 119 -10.35 -10.06 -13.71
C THR A 119 -10.71 -11.53 -13.82
N ASP A 120 -9.90 -12.41 -13.27
CA ASP A 120 -10.22 -13.84 -13.22
C ASP A 120 -11.24 -14.11 -12.10
N LYS A 121 -12.51 -14.19 -12.49
CA LYS A 121 -13.63 -14.41 -11.55
C LYS A 121 -13.62 -15.79 -10.89
N ALA A 122 -12.85 -16.75 -11.41
CA ALA A 122 -12.68 -18.06 -10.77
C ALA A 122 -11.74 -17.99 -9.56
N GLN A 123 -10.66 -17.21 -9.66
CA GLN A 123 -9.73 -16.97 -8.56
C GLN A 123 -10.19 -15.83 -7.65
N MET A 124 -10.73 -14.74 -8.24
CA MET A 124 -11.09 -13.53 -7.51
C MET A 124 -12.52 -13.08 -7.89
N PRO A 125 -13.56 -13.66 -7.29
CA PRO A 125 -14.94 -13.26 -7.51
C PRO A 125 -15.18 -11.79 -7.15
N ASP A 126 -16.11 -11.11 -7.85
CA ASP A 126 -16.48 -9.72 -7.55
C ASP A 126 -16.91 -9.52 -6.07
N GLU A 127 -17.54 -10.53 -5.48
CA GLU A 127 -17.94 -10.49 -4.06
C GLU A 127 -16.73 -10.43 -3.13
N THR A 128 -15.69 -11.22 -3.40
CA THR A 128 -14.45 -11.20 -2.62
C THR A 128 -13.74 -9.86 -2.75
N LEU A 129 -13.65 -9.30 -3.98
CA LEU A 129 -13.08 -7.99 -4.20
C LEU A 129 -13.85 -6.90 -3.46
N LYS A 130 -15.19 -6.93 -3.50
CA LYS A 130 -16.02 -6.01 -2.72
C LYS A 130 -15.77 -6.12 -1.23
N ASN A 131 -15.69 -7.34 -0.71
CA ASN A 131 -15.40 -7.57 0.70
C ASN A 131 -14.01 -7.03 1.11
N LEU A 132 -13.00 -7.18 0.26
CA LEU A 132 -11.67 -6.60 0.47
C LEU A 132 -11.72 -5.06 0.44
N ILE A 133 -12.39 -4.47 -0.55
CA ILE A 133 -12.54 -3.02 -0.67
C ILE A 133 -13.29 -2.46 0.55
N GLU A 134 -14.41 -3.08 0.95
CA GLU A 134 -15.13 -2.67 2.14
C GLU A 134 -14.32 -2.86 3.43
N HIS A 135 -13.51 -3.91 3.50
CA HIS A 135 -12.60 -4.11 4.62
C HIS A 135 -11.56 -2.98 4.69
N PHE A 136 -10.89 -2.67 3.58
CA PHE A 136 -9.94 -1.57 3.52
C PHE A 136 -10.58 -0.17 3.65
N SER A 137 -11.89 -0.07 3.46
CA SER A 137 -12.64 1.19 3.66
C SER A 137 -13.03 1.47 5.12
N LYS A 138 -12.77 0.55 6.06
CA LYS A 138 -13.10 0.73 7.48
C LYS A 138 -12.26 1.82 8.16
N HIS A 139 -11.06 2.05 7.66
CA HIS A 139 -10.13 3.03 8.20
C HIS A 139 -9.57 3.92 7.10
N THR A 140 -9.22 5.14 7.47
CA THR A 140 -8.51 6.07 6.62
C THR A 140 -7.02 5.90 6.87
N LEU A 141 -6.26 5.68 5.79
CA LEU A 141 -4.81 5.50 5.82
C LEU A 141 -4.07 6.78 5.40
N SER A 142 -4.54 7.96 5.83
CA SER A 142 -3.85 9.23 5.61
C SER A 142 -2.56 9.32 6.45
N LEU A 143 -1.72 10.31 6.17
CA LEU A 143 -0.49 10.53 6.95
C LEU A 143 -0.79 10.87 8.42
N ALA A 144 -1.91 11.56 8.67
CA ALA A 144 -2.35 11.90 10.01
C ALA A 144 -2.85 10.71 10.83
N ASN A 145 -3.45 9.70 10.18
CA ASN A 145 -4.06 8.55 10.84
C ASN A 145 -3.07 7.39 11.00
N VAL A 146 -2.18 7.21 10.02
CA VAL A 146 -1.15 6.17 9.99
C VAL A 146 0.13 6.77 9.43
N PRO A 147 1.10 7.15 10.27
CA PRO A 147 2.42 7.61 9.85
C PRO A 147 3.15 6.60 8.95
N GLU A 148 4.09 7.07 8.14
CA GLU A 148 4.78 6.24 7.14
C GLU A 148 5.54 5.07 7.76
N ASP A 149 6.21 5.29 8.88
CA ASP A 149 6.96 4.26 9.61
C ASP A 149 6.03 3.20 10.22
N GLU A 150 4.84 3.57 10.70
CA GLU A 150 3.86 2.62 11.22
C GLU A 150 3.25 1.78 10.10
N LEU A 151 2.94 2.37 8.94
CA LEU A 151 2.50 1.61 7.78
C LEU A 151 3.60 0.65 7.30
N GLY A 152 4.85 1.09 7.31
CA GLY A 152 6.02 0.25 7.04
C GLY A 152 6.11 -0.95 7.99
N ASN A 153 5.90 -0.75 9.29
CA ASN A 153 5.85 -1.82 10.29
C ASN A 153 4.71 -2.81 10.00
N GLY A 154 3.53 -2.29 9.63
CA GLY A 154 2.37 -3.12 9.23
C GLY A 154 2.65 -3.96 7.99
N TYR A 155 3.33 -3.39 7.00
CA TYR A 155 3.77 -4.12 5.80
C TYR A 155 4.72 -5.28 6.15
N GLU A 156 5.72 -5.02 6.98
CA GLU A 156 6.66 -6.04 7.46
C GLU A 156 5.99 -7.14 8.26
N TYR A 157 5.04 -6.77 9.11
CA TYR A 157 4.21 -7.73 9.83
C TYR A 157 3.48 -8.67 8.86
N LEU A 158 2.86 -8.15 7.79
CA LEU A 158 2.21 -8.98 6.77
C LEU A 158 3.17 -9.92 6.06
N ILE A 159 4.35 -9.44 5.65
CA ILE A 159 5.37 -10.29 5.02
C ILE A 159 5.72 -11.46 5.92
N LYS A 160 5.95 -11.20 7.21
CA LYS A 160 6.25 -12.25 8.19
C LYS A 160 5.11 -13.25 8.32
N GLN A 161 3.88 -12.77 8.45
CA GLN A 161 2.70 -13.62 8.57
C GLN A 161 2.48 -14.48 7.32
N PHE A 162 2.69 -13.94 6.12
CA PHE A 162 2.57 -14.70 4.87
C PHE A 162 3.67 -15.76 4.75
N ALA A 163 4.88 -15.47 5.22
CA ALA A 163 5.96 -16.45 5.28
C ALA A 163 5.62 -17.61 6.22
N ASP A 164 5.09 -17.31 7.41
CA ASP A 164 4.71 -18.30 8.41
C ASP A 164 3.51 -19.16 7.93
N ASP A 165 2.50 -18.56 7.27
CA ASP A 165 1.27 -19.23 6.83
C ASP A 165 1.49 -20.13 5.58
N SER A 166 2.44 -19.78 4.71
CA SER A 166 2.71 -20.53 3.48
C SER A 166 3.45 -21.87 3.70
N GLY A 167 4.01 -22.11 4.88
CA GLY A 167 4.77 -23.31 5.21
C GLY A 167 6.03 -23.53 4.34
N HIS A 168 6.24 -22.68 3.34
CA HIS A 168 7.46 -22.60 2.60
C HIS A 168 8.43 -21.71 3.36
N THR A 169 9.68 -22.15 3.49
CA THR A 169 10.78 -21.25 3.83
C THR A 169 10.81 -20.16 2.76
N ALA A 170 10.00 -19.12 3.00
CA ALA A 170 9.93 -17.98 2.10
C ALA A 170 11.35 -17.45 1.97
N GLN A 171 11.89 -17.54 0.75
CA GLN A 171 13.27 -17.15 0.43
C GLN A 171 13.48 -15.63 0.50
N GLU A 172 12.46 -14.89 0.93
CA GLU A 172 12.57 -13.48 1.26
C GLU A 172 12.90 -13.37 2.76
N PHE A 173 14.19 -13.44 3.08
CA PHE A 173 14.66 -13.22 4.44
C PHE A 173 14.41 -11.77 4.82
N TYR A 174 13.44 -11.57 5.72
CA TYR A 174 13.22 -10.29 6.36
C TYR A 174 14.37 -10.01 7.33
N THR A 175 15.08 -8.92 7.11
CA THR A 175 16.13 -8.48 8.04
C THR A 175 15.49 -7.74 9.21
N ASN A 176 15.73 -8.20 10.43
CA ASN A 176 15.18 -7.58 11.64
C ASN A 176 15.56 -6.08 11.71
N ARG A 177 14.60 -5.18 11.93
CA ARG A 177 14.82 -3.72 12.00
C ARG A 177 15.86 -3.30 13.03
N THR A 178 15.90 -3.94 14.19
CA THR A 178 16.92 -3.66 15.21
C THR A 178 18.31 -3.91 14.66
N LEU A 179 18.49 -4.99 13.87
CA LEU A 179 19.76 -5.28 13.21
C LEU A 179 20.06 -4.25 12.11
N VAL A 180 19.06 -3.86 11.31
CA VAL A 180 19.20 -2.80 10.28
C VAL A 180 19.67 -1.50 10.93
N HIS A 181 18.98 -1.04 11.97
CA HIS A 181 19.38 0.17 12.71
C HIS A 181 20.79 0.08 13.27
N LEU A 182 21.16 -1.07 13.84
CA LEU A 182 22.53 -1.28 14.34
C LEU A 182 23.55 -1.17 13.20
N MET A 183 23.29 -1.81 12.05
CA MET A 183 24.19 -1.77 10.90
C MET A 183 24.35 -0.34 10.36
N VAL A 184 23.25 0.39 10.18
CA VAL A 184 23.28 1.79 9.72
C VAL A 184 24.02 2.68 10.71
N GLN A 185 23.77 2.53 12.01
CA GLN A 185 24.50 3.29 13.03
C GLN A 185 25.99 2.95 13.11
N MET A 186 26.39 1.73 12.79
CA MET A 186 27.80 1.35 12.71
C MET A 186 28.48 1.93 11.48
N LEU A 187 27.79 1.94 10.33
CA LEU A 187 28.30 2.47 9.06
C LEU A 187 28.34 4.01 9.07
N LYS A 188 27.33 4.66 9.65
CA LYS A 188 27.15 6.12 9.71
C LYS A 188 27.43 6.81 8.37
N PRO A 189 26.71 6.44 7.30
CA PRO A 189 26.96 7.01 5.99
C PRO A 189 26.72 8.52 6.01
N GLY A 190 27.65 9.28 5.40
CA GLY A 190 27.54 10.72 5.23
C GLY A 190 26.71 11.06 4.00
N SER A 191 26.12 12.27 3.95
CA SER A 191 25.24 12.74 2.88
C SER A 191 25.90 12.81 1.48
N SER A 192 27.23 12.75 1.41
CA SER A 192 28.01 12.73 0.17
C SER A 192 28.52 11.34 -0.22
N GLU A 193 28.22 10.32 0.56
CA GLU A 193 28.65 8.94 0.32
C GLU A 193 27.60 8.18 -0.47
N THR A 194 28.04 7.17 -1.23
CA THR A 194 27.15 6.25 -1.94
C THR A 194 27.10 4.92 -1.19
N ILE A 195 25.90 4.36 -1.07
CA ILE A 195 25.67 3.08 -0.40
C ILE A 195 25.32 2.05 -1.46
N TYR A 196 25.95 0.88 -1.37
CA TYR A 196 25.66 -0.26 -2.22
C TYR A 196 25.32 -1.47 -1.37
N ASP A 197 24.14 -2.04 -1.56
CA ASP A 197 23.70 -3.28 -0.94
C ASP A 197 23.62 -4.40 -2.00
N PRO A 198 24.56 -5.37 -1.99
CA PRO A 198 24.57 -6.46 -2.96
C PRO A 198 23.44 -7.47 -2.75
N THR A 199 22.73 -7.39 -1.64
CA THR A 199 21.64 -8.30 -1.25
C THR A 199 20.38 -7.53 -0.89
N VAL A 200 20.13 -6.46 -1.62
CA VAL A 200 19.15 -5.40 -1.31
C VAL A 200 17.77 -5.89 -0.84
N GLY A 201 17.29 -7.03 -1.34
CA GLY A 201 15.97 -7.55 -0.98
C GLY A 201 14.87 -6.50 -1.14
N THR A 202 14.21 -6.13 -0.03
CA THR A 202 13.18 -5.07 0.01
C THR A 202 13.76 -3.65 0.15
N GLY A 203 15.07 -3.50 0.17
CA GLY A 203 15.73 -2.20 0.27
C GLY A 203 15.78 -1.61 1.69
N VAL A 204 15.41 -2.35 2.72
CA VAL A 204 15.25 -1.84 4.08
C VAL A 204 16.51 -1.19 4.64
N ILE A 205 17.71 -1.70 4.30
CA ILE A 205 18.99 -1.12 4.74
C ILE A 205 19.21 0.23 4.04
N LEU A 206 18.99 0.31 2.73
CA LEU A 206 19.16 1.54 1.94
C LEU A 206 18.16 2.64 2.34
N ILE A 207 16.94 2.25 2.70
CA ILE A 207 15.90 3.20 3.14
C ILE A 207 16.23 3.76 4.52
N SER A 208 16.91 2.97 5.36
CA SER A 208 17.23 3.34 6.75
C SER A 208 18.57 4.08 6.89
N ALA A 209 19.38 4.11 5.84
CA ALA A 209 20.70 4.73 5.79
C ALA A 209 20.66 6.18 5.31
#